data_0c0d82b4c311a38d4b4c26c459256836
#
_entry.id   0c0d82b4c311a38d4b4c26c459256836
#
_cell.length_a   1.000
_cell.length_b   1.000
_cell.length_c   1.000
_cell.angle_alpha   90.00
_cell.angle_beta   90.00
_cell.angle_gamma   90.00
#
_symmetry.space_group_name_H-M   'P 1'
#
loop_
_entity.id
_entity.type
_entity.pdbx_description
1 polymer ?
#
loop_
_entity_poly.entity_id
_entity_poly.type
_entity_poly.pdbx_seq_one_letter_code
_entity_poly.pdbx_strand_id
1 'polypeptide(L)'
;MHFGQMAIIFPNGNMDSSKLGQVVRHERKTQKLRQAELAAAAGVGTRFIVDLEAGKPTLQLEKVLHVLVTLGCNVTIIPPEGAPSPGDL
;
A
#
# COMPACT_ATOMS: atom_id res chain seq x y z
N MET A 1 -13.69 5.87 -17.19
CA MET A 1 -14.63 5.26 -16.25
C MET A 1 -14.06 5.30 -14.85
N HIS A 2 -14.86 5.70 -13.94
CA HIS A 2 -14.43 5.73 -12.56
C HIS A 2 -14.75 4.42 -11.85
N PHE A 3 -13.76 3.89 -11.21
CA PHE A 3 -13.95 2.75 -10.32
C PHE A 3 -13.98 3.32 -8.92
N GLY A 4 -15.05 3.14 -8.22
CA GLY A 4 -15.10 3.58 -6.86
C GLY A 4 -13.88 3.08 -6.10
N GLN A 5 -13.35 3.94 -5.27
CA GLN A 5 -12.25 3.52 -4.42
C GLN A 5 -12.80 2.62 -3.32
N MET A 6 -12.23 1.44 -3.20
CA MET A 6 -12.57 0.56 -2.12
C MET A 6 -11.61 0.84 -0.97
N ALA A 7 -12.16 1.32 0.13
CA ALA A 7 -11.35 1.50 1.32
C ALA A 7 -11.22 0.17 2.04
N ILE A 8 -10.00 -0.20 2.40
CA ILE A 8 -9.75 -1.36 3.24
C ILE A 8 -9.60 -0.83 4.66
N ILE A 9 -10.51 -1.20 5.53
CA ILE A 9 -10.57 -0.69 6.88
C ILE A 9 -10.30 -1.83 7.85
N PHE A 10 -9.37 -1.59 8.76
CA PHE A 10 -9.07 -2.55 9.82
C PHE A 10 -9.83 -2.14 11.08
N PRO A 11 -10.59 -3.07 11.69
CA PRO A 11 -11.50 -2.72 12.79
C PRO A 11 -10.86 -2.03 13.98
N ASN A 12 -9.59 -2.33 14.26
CA ASN A 12 -8.87 -1.72 15.37
C ASN A 12 -8.23 -0.38 15.00
N GLY A 13 -8.38 0.06 13.74
CA GLY A 13 -7.83 1.33 13.29
C GLY A 13 -6.32 1.34 13.14
N ASN A 14 -5.63 0.25 13.39
CA ASN A 14 -4.17 0.19 13.34
C ASN A 14 -3.69 -0.37 12.03
N MET A 15 -2.76 0.34 11.41
CA MET A 15 -2.03 -0.13 10.25
C MET A 15 -0.65 -0.59 10.69
N ASP A 16 -0.21 -1.72 10.18
CA ASP A 16 1.16 -2.20 10.38
C ASP A 16 1.68 -2.82 9.10
N SER A 17 2.94 -3.22 9.10
CA SER A 17 3.57 -3.76 7.91
C SER A 17 2.90 -5.04 7.42
N SER A 18 2.39 -5.87 8.32
CA SER A 18 1.69 -7.08 7.95
C SER A 18 0.38 -6.77 7.22
N LYS A 19 -0.39 -5.85 7.75
CA LYS A 19 -1.65 -5.45 7.11
C LYS A 19 -1.42 -4.79 5.76
N LEU A 20 -0.39 -3.94 5.70
CA LEU A 20 -0.04 -3.30 4.43
C LEU A 20 0.37 -4.34 3.39
N GLY A 21 1.15 -5.33 3.79
CA GLY A 21 1.53 -6.41 2.90
C GLY A 21 0.33 -7.19 2.37
N GLN A 22 -0.67 -7.42 3.23
CA GLN A 22 -1.91 -8.07 2.82
C GLN A 22 -2.68 -7.25 1.79
N VAL A 23 -2.73 -5.93 1.97
CA VAL A 23 -3.38 -5.04 1.01
C VAL A 23 -2.67 -5.11 -0.34
N VAL A 24 -1.36 -5.02 -0.35
CA VAL A 24 -0.58 -5.10 -1.58
C VAL A 24 -0.84 -6.43 -2.30
N ARG A 25 -0.80 -7.53 -1.57
CA ARG A 25 -1.04 -8.85 -2.15
C ARG A 25 -2.45 -8.94 -2.72
N HIS A 26 -3.45 -8.46 -1.98
CA HIS A 26 -4.84 -8.50 -2.42
C HIS A 26 -5.02 -7.70 -3.72
N GLU A 27 -4.53 -6.48 -3.75
CA GLU A 27 -4.65 -5.62 -4.92
C GLU A 27 -3.90 -6.18 -6.11
N ARG A 28 -2.70 -6.72 -5.88
CA ARG A 28 -1.94 -7.34 -6.96
C ARG A 28 -2.71 -8.50 -7.58
N LYS A 29 -3.26 -9.37 -6.75
CA LYS A 29 -4.01 -10.54 -7.23
C LYS A 29 -5.30 -10.14 -7.93
N THR A 30 -5.98 -9.12 -7.43
CA THR A 30 -7.18 -8.58 -8.08
C THR A 30 -6.86 -8.10 -9.50
N GLN A 31 -5.68 -7.52 -9.68
CA GLN A 31 -5.23 -7.06 -10.99
C GLN A 31 -4.56 -8.16 -11.81
N LYS A 32 -4.52 -9.39 -11.28
CA LYS A 32 -3.98 -10.57 -11.96
C LYS A 32 -2.50 -10.41 -12.31
N LEU A 33 -1.75 -9.75 -11.44
CA LEU A 33 -0.32 -9.55 -11.61
C LEU A 33 0.45 -10.59 -10.80
N ARG A 34 1.55 -11.06 -11.37
CA ARG A 34 2.53 -11.84 -10.61
C ARG A 34 3.43 -10.88 -9.84
N GLN A 35 4.09 -11.39 -8.81
CA GLN A 35 5.02 -10.57 -8.03
C GLN A 35 6.10 -9.94 -8.92
N ALA A 36 6.64 -10.70 -9.85
CA ALA A 36 7.66 -10.17 -10.75
C ALA A 36 7.12 -9.08 -11.68
N GLU A 37 5.87 -9.20 -12.10
CA GLU A 37 5.24 -8.19 -12.94
C GLU A 37 5.03 -6.88 -12.19
N LEU A 38 4.56 -6.98 -10.96
CA LEU A 38 4.40 -5.79 -10.11
C LEU A 38 5.75 -5.14 -9.84
N ALA A 39 6.76 -5.96 -9.53
CA ALA A 39 8.11 -5.45 -9.27
C ALA A 39 8.64 -4.65 -10.46
N ALA A 40 8.50 -5.21 -11.66
CA ALA A 40 8.97 -4.54 -12.87
C ALA A 40 8.24 -3.23 -13.10
N ALA A 41 6.91 -3.23 -12.93
CA ALA A 41 6.12 -2.02 -13.14
C ALA A 41 6.43 -0.93 -12.11
N ALA A 42 6.72 -1.32 -10.88
CA ALA A 42 7.02 -0.37 -9.80
C ALA A 42 8.49 0.04 -9.74
N GLY A 43 9.35 -0.57 -10.56
CA GLY A 43 10.77 -0.25 -10.56
C GLY A 43 11.50 -0.76 -9.34
N VAL A 44 11.06 -1.88 -8.77
CA VAL A 44 11.71 -2.50 -7.61
C VAL A 44 12.05 -3.95 -7.94
N GLY A 45 12.87 -4.57 -7.09
CA GLY A 45 13.19 -5.98 -7.26
C GLY A 45 12.04 -6.88 -6.81
N THR A 46 11.97 -8.09 -7.39
CA THR A 46 10.94 -9.06 -7.01
C THR A 46 11.04 -9.40 -5.53
N ARG A 47 12.27 -9.50 -4.99
CA ARG A 47 12.46 -9.77 -3.56
C ARG A 47 11.81 -8.71 -2.70
N PHE A 48 11.85 -7.45 -3.15
CA PHE A 48 11.19 -6.37 -2.42
C PHE A 48 9.69 -6.65 -2.30
N ILE A 49 9.05 -7.08 -3.38
CA ILE A 49 7.61 -7.39 -3.37
C ILE A 49 7.34 -8.57 -2.43
N VAL A 50 8.17 -9.62 -2.50
CA VAL A 50 8.01 -10.78 -1.62
C VAL A 50 8.06 -10.36 -0.15
N ASP A 51 9.06 -9.54 0.20
CA ASP A 51 9.23 -9.07 1.59
C ASP A 51 8.08 -8.16 2.01
N LEU A 52 7.64 -7.27 1.13
CA LEU A 52 6.53 -6.37 1.41
C LEU A 52 5.25 -7.16 1.70
N GLU A 53 4.92 -8.13 0.85
CA GLU A 53 3.72 -8.93 1.03
C GLU A 53 3.81 -9.84 2.26
N ALA A 54 5.01 -10.20 2.65
CA ALA A 54 5.24 -10.99 3.88
C ALA A 54 5.17 -10.14 5.15
N GLY A 55 5.10 -8.82 5.01
CA GLY A 55 4.98 -7.94 6.17
C GLY A 55 6.29 -7.51 6.79
N LYS A 56 7.39 -7.58 6.05
CA LYS A 56 8.69 -7.17 6.58
C LYS A 56 8.65 -5.70 7.01
N PRO A 57 9.04 -5.38 8.26
CA PRO A 57 8.85 -4.02 8.78
C PRO A 57 9.94 -3.02 8.41
N THR A 58 11.06 -3.48 7.84
CA THR A 58 12.25 -2.65 7.62
C THR A 58 12.46 -2.28 6.17
N LEU A 59 11.38 -2.05 5.42
CA LEU A 59 11.48 -1.72 4.00
C LEU A 59 11.58 -0.21 3.81
N GLN A 60 12.24 0.20 2.71
CA GLN A 60 12.33 1.61 2.35
C GLN A 60 10.94 2.14 2.00
N LEU A 61 10.50 3.16 2.73
CA LEU A 61 9.18 3.73 2.55
C LEU A 61 8.94 4.22 1.12
N GLU A 62 9.93 4.87 0.53
CA GLU A 62 9.78 5.42 -0.82
C GLU A 62 9.41 4.34 -1.84
N LYS A 63 10.06 3.18 -1.72
CA LYS A 63 9.77 2.05 -2.61
C LYS A 63 8.38 1.47 -2.35
N VAL A 64 7.97 1.42 -1.08
CA VAL A 64 6.63 0.98 -0.73
C VAL A 64 5.59 1.88 -1.37
N LEU A 65 5.80 3.20 -1.30
CA LEU A 65 4.88 4.16 -1.90
C LEU A 65 4.81 4.00 -3.42
N HIS A 66 5.93 3.72 -4.08
CA HIS A 66 5.94 3.45 -5.52
C HIS A 66 5.10 2.23 -5.88
N VAL A 67 5.19 1.18 -5.07
CA VAL A 67 4.38 -0.02 -5.29
C VAL A 67 2.90 0.31 -5.17
N LEU A 68 2.52 1.07 -4.14
CA LEU A 68 1.13 1.44 -3.94
C LEU A 68 0.59 2.28 -5.10
N VAL A 69 1.36 3.26 -5.56
CA VAL A 69 0.97 4.08 -6.71
C VAL A 69 0.80 3.20 -7.96
N THR A 70 1.72 2.27 -8.17
CA THR A 70 1.67 1.37 -9.32
C THR A 70 0.38 0.54 -9.31
N LEU A 71 -0.07 0.14 -8.13
CA LEU A 71 -1.33 -0.60 -7.98
C LEU A 71 -2.57 0.30 -8.05
N GLY A 72 -2.39 1.62 -8.12
CA GLY A 72 -3.51 2.55 -8.08
C GLY A 72 -4.05 2.81 -6.70
N CYS A 73 -3.28 2.48 -5.67
CA CYS A 73 -3.68 2.69 -4.28
C CYS A 73 -3.30 4.09 -3.81
N ASN A 74 -4.21 4.73 -3.12
CA ASN A 74 -3.94 6.01 -2.46
C ASN A 74 -3.71 5.79 -0.98
N VAL A 75 -2.77 6.55 -0.42
CA VAL A 75 -2.56 6.56 1.02
C VAL A 75 -3.25 7.78 1.59
N THR A 76 -4.14 7.55 2.52
CA THR A 76 -4.86 8.62 3.20
C THR A 76 -4.60 8.50 4.69
N ILE A 77 -4.20 9.61 5.29
CA ILE A 77 -3.98 9.68 6.72
C ILE A 77 -5.14 10.47 7.30
N ILE A 78 -5.85 9.84 8.22
CA ILE A 78 -6.99 10.46 8.89
C ILE A 78 -6.52 10.88 10.28
N PRO A 79 -6.35 12.20 10.52
CA PRO A 79 -5.91 12.66 11.83
C PRO A 79 -7.01 12.45 12.87
N PRO A 80 -6.65 12.46 14.14
CA PRO A 80 -7.67 12.40 15.19
C PRO A 80 -8.55 13.65 15.13
N GLU A 81 -9.78 13.49 15.62
CA GLU A 81 -10.73 14.60 15.64
C GLU A 81 -10.16 15.80 16.38
N GLY A 82 -10.32 16.97 15.81
CA GLY A 82 -9.78 18.21 16.37
C GLY A 82 -8.33 18.51 16.02
N ALA A 83 -7.64 17.60 15.33
CA ALA A 83 -6.28 17.85 14.89
C ALA A 83 -6.27 18.82 13.71
N PRO A 84 -5.20 19.64 13.56
CA PRO A 84 -5.09 20.50 12.39
C PRO A 84 -4.96 19.67 11.12
N SER A 85 -5.49 20.19 10.03
CA SER A 85 -5.36 19.53 8.74
C SER A 85 -3.93 19.65 8.24
N PRO A 86 -3.50 18.75 7.33
CA PRO A 86 -2.14 18.85 6.77
C PRO A 86 -1.83 20.21 6.15
N GLY A 87 -2.84 20.89 5.60
CA GLY A 87 -2.64 22.21 5.02
C GLY A 87 -2.36 23.30 6.03
N ASP A 88 -2.58 23.04 7.31
CA ASP A 88 -2.36 24.01 8.40
C ASP A 88 -0.97 23.87 9.03
N LEU A 89 -0.20 22.89 8.59
CA LEU A 89 1.12 22.62 9.16
C LEU A 89 2.21 23.45 8.50
#